data_948ade454fae99c86e53f77bdc86f662
#
_entry.id   948ade454fae99c86e53f77bdc86f662
#
_cell.length_a   1.000
_cell.length_b   1.000
_cell.length_c   1.000
_cell.angle_alpha   90.00
_cell.angle_beta   90.00
_cell.angle_gamma   90.00
#
_symmetry.space_group_name_H-M   'P 1'
#
loop_
_entity.id
_entity.type
_entity.pdbx_description
1 polymer ?
#
loop_
_entity_poly.entity_id
_entity_poly.type
_entity_poly.pdbx_seq_one_letter_code
_entity_poly.pdbx_strand_id
1 'polypeptide(L)'
;MLKVIQKSKIKLLGLSLTFITGLSLYGCDANTSSPSQTATEQTQPAQVVDISQLENGNILYIIRDAANMQLKTGEYLAQLQKSQTALQQAISAQDQPLLKQSVEALTTQLTALNSALNGLNLKSQEVEKIRQQVLEVSQQALAMPVFNGQVDLSKVDFSQ
;
A
#
# COMPACT_ATOMS: atom_id res chain seq x y z
N MET A 1 46.65 -3.57 27.35
CA MET A 1 45.31 -4.23 27.45
C MET A 1 44.56 -3.92 26.16
N LEU A 2 44.55 -4.87 25.21
CA LEU A 2 43.84 -4.75 23.94
C LEU A 2 42.39 -5.16 24.13
N LYS A 3 41.47 -4.24 23.88
CA LYS A 3 40.03 -4.54 23.88
C LYS A 3 39.62 -4.91 22.46
N VAL A 4 39.34 -6.18 22.26
CA VAL A 4 38.90 -6.77 20.99
C VAL A 4 37.48 -6.28 20.70
N ILE A 5 37.33 -5.49 19.61
CA ILE A 5 36.03 -5.06 19.09
C ILE A 5 35.49 -6.21 18.23
N GLN A 6 34.49 -6.90 18.73
CA GLN A 6 33.81 -7.98 18.06
C GLN A 6 32.90 -7.39 16.96
N LYS A 7 33.32 -7.53 15.69
CA LYS A 7 32.50 -7.20 14.52
C LYS A 7 31.31 -8.17 14.44
N SER A 8 30.15 -7.69 14.86
CA SER A 8 28.88 -8.37 14.62
C SER A 8 28.56 -8.33 13.13
N LYS A 9 28.67 -9.48 12.47
CA LYS A 9 28.22 -9.67 11.07
C LYS A 9 26.70 -9.80 11.07
N ILE A 10 26.01 -8.72 10.75
CA ILE A 10 24.58 -8.76 10.45
C ILE A 10 24.43 -9.51 9.12
N LYS A 11 23.97 -10.75 9.20
CA LYS A 11 23.55 -11.51 8.01
C LYS A 11 22.27 -10.88 7.47
N LEU A 12 22.35 -10.19 6.34
CA LEU A 12 21.20 -9.83 5.53
C LEU A 12 20.51 -11.12 5.10
N LEU A 13 19.39 -11.44 5.74
CA LEU A 13 18.46 -12.43 5.19
C LEU A 13 17.81 -11.81 3.96
N GLY A 14 18.25 -12.27 2.79
CA GLY A 14 17.62 -11.99 1.51
C GLY A 14 16.24 -12.60 1.48
N LEU A 15 15.21 -11.77 1.56
CA LEU A 15 13.83 -12.14 1.33
C LEU A 15 13.61 -12.19 -0.18
N SER A 16 13.90 -13.36 -0.79
CA SER A 16 13.59 -13.62 -2.20
C SER A 16 12.10 -13.85 -2.35
N LEU A 17 11.41 -12.82 -2.78
CA LEU A 17 10.00 -12.88 -3.19
C LEU A 17 9.94 -13.48 -4.60
N THR A 18 9.80 -14.80 -4.71
CA THR A 18 9.54 -15.50 -5.96
C THR A 18 8.10 -15.26 -6.39
N PHE A 19 7.91 -14.37 -7.36
CA PHE A 19 6.64 -14.23 -8.08
C PHE A 19 6.47 -15.42 -9.03
N ILE A 20 5.50 -16.27 -8.74
CA ILE A 20 5.03 -17.32 -9.63
C ILE A 20 4.10 -16.68 -10.66
N THR A 21 4.63 -16.40 -11.86
CA THR A 21 3.84 -16.08 -13.04
C THR A 21 3.36 -17.38 -13.68
N GLY A 22 2.06 -17.65 -13.59
CA GLY A 22 1.43 -18.76 -14.27
C GLY A 22 -0.07 -18.52 -14.42
N LEU A 23 -0.48 -17.69 -15.39
CA LEU A 23 -1.88 -17.65 -15.85
C LEU A 23 -1.89 -18.05 -17.32
N SER A 24 -2.23 -19.31 -17.57
CA SER A 24 -2.63 -19.81 -18.88
C SER A 24 -4.05 -19.34 -19.19
N LEU A 25 -4.16 -18.50 -20.22
CA LEU A 25 -5.42 -18.09 -20.81
C LEU A 25 -5.97 -19.23 -21.65
N TYR A 26 -7.12 -19.75 -21.29
CA TYR A 26 -8.03 -20.41 -22.24
C TYR A 26 -9.28 -19.55 -22.36
N GLY A 27 -9.47 -19.07 -23.59
CA GLY A 27 -10.60 -18.27 -23.98
C GLY A 27 -11.89 -19.05 -24.20
N CYS A 28 -12.95 -18.33 -24.36
CA CYS A 28 -14.15 -18.46 -25.21
C CYS A 28 -15.27 -17.70 -24.50
N ASP A 29 -15.98 -16.89 -25.08
CA ASP A 29 -16.72 -16.60 -26.25
C ASP A 29 -17.69 -15.44 -25.96
N ALA A 30 -17.99 -14.69 -26.98
CA ALA A 30 -18.78 -13.49 -26.95
C ALA A 30 -20.25 -13.71 -26.51
N ASN A 31 -20.81 -12.78 -25.73
CA ASN A 31 -22.10 -12.23 -26.08
C ASN A 31 -22.32 -10.81 -25.53
N THR A 32 -22.74 -9.96 -26.42
CA THR A 32 -23.00 -8.54 -26.37
C THR A 32 -24.13 -8.18 -25.41
N SER A 33 -23.94 -7.21 -24.54
CA SER A 33 -24.95 -6.20 -24.18
C SER A 33 -24.34 -5.13 -23.26
N SER A 34 -24.09 -3.95 -23.80
CA SER A 34 -23.88 -2.72 -23.01
C SER A 34 -25.18 -2.27 -22.35
N PRO A 35 -25.09 -1.71 -21.15
CA PRO A 35 -25.68 -0.40 -20.97
C PRO A 35 -24.70 0.61 -20.37
N SER A 36 -24.62 1.76 -21.01
CA SER A 36 -24.08 2.99 -20.49
C SER A 36 -24.73 3.35 -19.16
N GLN A 37 -23.94 3.53 -18.12
CA GLN A 37 -24.34 4.28 -16.95
C GLN A 37 -23.30 5.33 -16.60
N THR A 38 -23.72 6.55 -16.74
CA THR A 38 -23.07 7.80 -16.33
C THR A 38 -22.74 7.74 -14.84
N ALA A 39 -21.45 7.71 -14.52
CA ALA A 39 -20.98 7.79 -13.13
C ALA A 39 -20.99 9.25 -12.68
N THR A 40 -21.96 9.61 -11.85
CA THR A 40 -21.94 10.85 -11.06
C THR A 40 -21.01 10.62 -9.87
N GLU A 41 -19.91 11.33 -9.83
CA GLU A 41 -18.92 11.29 -8.76
C GLU A 41 -19.49 12.02 -7.53
N GLN A 42 -20.05 11.27 -6.57
CA GLN A 42 -20.41 11.79 -5.25
C GLN A 42 -19.33 11.39 -4.25
N THR A 43 -18.65 12.40 -3.73
CA THR A 43 -17.74 12.28 -2.58
C THR A 43 -18.57 11.90 -1.35
N GLN A 44 -18.54 10.63 -0.96
CA GLN A 44 -19.27 10.10 0.19
C GLN A 44 -18.30 9.84 1.35
N PRO A 45 -18.64 10.22 2.60
CA PRO A 45 -17.80 9.93 3.76
C PRO A 45 -17.66 8.42 3.97
N ALA A 46 -16.54 8.01 4.55
CA ALA A 46 -16.18 6.61 4.80
C ALA A 46 -17.38 5.84 5.42
N GLN A 47 -18.02 4.99 4.60
CA GLN A 47 -19.07 4.10 5.07
C GLN A 47 -18.42 2.91 5.74
N VAL A 48 -18.78 2.66 7.00
CA VAL A 48 -18.54 1.37 7.65
C VAL A 48 -19.42 0.36 6.92
N VAL A 49 -18.82 -0.39 6.00
CA VAL A 49 -19.52 -1.43 5.23
C VAL A 49 -19.74 -2.62 6.17
N ASP A 50 -20.99 -2.99 6.36
CA ASP A 50 -21.35 -4.22 7.07
C ASP A 50 -20.96 -5.42 6.17
N ILE A 51 -19.87 -6.10 6.55
CA ILE A 51 -19.31 -7.23 5.81
C ILE A 51 -20.31 -8.37 5.65
N SER A 52 -21.27 -8.51 6.58
CA SER A 52 -22.26 -9.58 6.54
C SER A 52 -23.23 -9.47 5.37
N GLN A 53 -23.35 -8.29 4.76
CA GLN A 53 -24.20 -8.03 3.59
C GLN A 53 -23.49 -8.25 2.25
N LEU A 54 -22.18 -8.55 2.28
CA LEU A 54 -21.41 -8.81 1.07
C LEU A 54 -21.50 -10.29 0.68
N GLU A 55 -21.42 -10.54 -0.63
CA GLU A 55 -21.39 -11.88 -1.20
C GLU A 55 -20.10 -12.62 -0.81
N ASN A 56 -20.26 -13.86 -0.32
CA ASN A 56 -19.15 -14.73 0.05
C ASN A 56 -18.98 -15.83 -1.01
N GLY A 57 -17.75 -16.07 -1.47
CA GLY A 57 -17.42 -17.13 -2.42
C GLY A 57 -17.89 -16.89 -3.87
N ASN A 58 -18.45 -15.73 -4.18
CA ASN A 58 -18.85 -15.39 -5.55
C ASN A 58 -17.62 -14.94 -6.36
N ILE A 59 -17.08 -15.84 -7.18
CA ILE A 59 -15.84 -15.63 -7.91
C ILE A 59 -15.88 -14.45 -8.87
N LEU A 60 -17.04 -14.14 -9.45
CA LEU A 60 -17.18 -13.00 -10.35
C LEU A 60 -17.07 -11.67 -9.60
N TYR A 61 -17.64 -11.58 -8.40
CA TYR A 61 -17.46 -10.40 -7.56
C TYR A 61 -16.04 -10.28 -7.04
N ILE A 62 -15.40 -11.39 -6.67
CA ILE A 62 -14.00 -11.40 -6.23
C ILE A 62 -13.09 -10.84 -7.34
N ILE A 63 -13.20 -11.36 -8.58
CA ILE A 63 -12.39 -10.91 -9.72
C ILE A 63 -12.64 -9.43 -10.03
N ARG A 64 -13.92 -9.02 -10.11
CA ARG A 64 -14.29 -7.64 -10.39
C ARG A 64 -13.74 -6.68 -9.32
N ASP A 65 -13.94 -7.00 -8.06
CA ASP A 65 -13.56 -6.16 -6.95
C ASP A 65 -12.04 -6.08 -6.79
N ALA A 66 -11.33 -7.21 -7.02
CA ALA A 66 -9.87 -7.22 -7.06
C ALA A 66 -9.32 -6.34 -8.20
N ALA A 67 -9.93 -6.42 -9.39
CA ALA A 67 -9.55 -5.56 -10.52
C ALA A 67 -9.82 -4.07 -10.24
N ASN A 68 -10.98 -3.74 -9.64
CA ASN A 68 -11.31 -2.38 -9.22
C ASN A 68 -10.34 -1.86 -8.17
N MET A 69 -10.00 -2.67 -7.18
CA MET A 69 -9.03 -2.33 -6.15
C MET A 69 -7.65 -2.05 -6.78
N GLN A 70 -7.17 -2.94 -7.66
CA GLN A 70 -5.90 -2.76 -8.35
C GLN A 70 -5.90 -1.49 -9.22
N LEU A 71 -6.97 -1.23 -9.97
CA LEU A 71 -7.09 -0.04 -10.81
C LEU A 71 -7.04 1.26 -10.00
N LYS A 72 -7.72 1.29 -8.85
CA LYS A 72 -7.81 2.49 -8.00
C LYS A 72 -6.57 2.71 -7.11
N THR A 73 -5.81 1.65 -6.79
CA THR A 73 -4.69 1.74 -5.85
C THR A 73 -3.33 1.56 -6.50
N GLY A 74 -3.26 1.05 -7.73
CA GLY A 74 -2.00 0.68 -8.39
C GLY A 74 -1.00 1.83 -8.51
N GLU A 75 -1.47 3.03 -8.82
CA GLU A 75 -0.61 4.22 -8.89
C GLU A 75 0.00 4.58 -7.53
N TYR A 76 -0.80 4.55 -6.46
CA TYR A 76 -0.32 4.84 -5.11
C TYR A 76 0.71 3.83 -4.64
N LEU A 77 0.51 2.54 -4.95
CA LEU A 77 1.48 1.48 -4.63
C LEU A 77 2.81 1.69 -5.34
N ALA A 78 2.79 2.08 -6.62
CA ALA A 78 4.00 2.42 -7.37
C ALA A 78 4.72 3.64 -6.78
N GLN A 79 3.98 4.68 -6.39
CA GLN A 79 4.55 5.86 -5.74
C GLN A 79 5.11 5.55 -4.35
N LEU A 80 4.44 4.70 -3.57
CA LEU A 80 4.95 4.23 -2.27
C LEU A 80 6.28 3.50 -2.43
N GLN A 81 6.41 2.61 -3.41
CA GLN A 81 7.66 1.91 -3.70
C GLN A 81 8.79 2.88 -4.09
N LYS A 82 8.48 3.89 -4.90
CA LYS A 82 9.44 4.94 -5.28
C LYS A 82 9.89 5.75 -4.05
N SER A 83 8.95 6.16 -3.20
CA SER A 83 9.25 6.93 -1.98
C SER A 83 10.03 6.09 -0.97
N GLN A 84 9.77 4.79 -0.86
CA GLN A 84 10.56 3.86 -0.05
C GLN A 84 12.01 3.78 -0.53
N THR A 85 12.22 3.70 -1.85
CA THR A 85 13.57 3.69 -2.43
C THR A 85 14.31 4.99 -2.13
N ALA A 86 13.63 6.15 -2.26
CA ALA A 86 14.19 7.45 -1.93
C ALA A 86 14.55 7.57 -0.44
N LEU A 87 13.72 7.01 0.44
CA LEU A 87 14.00 6.96 1.88
C LEU A 87 15.27 6.14 2.19
N GLN A 88 15.41 4.97 1.57
CA GLN A 88 16.62 4.15 1.73
C GLN A 88 17.86 4.87 1.22
N GLN A 89 17.75 5.58 0.10
CA GLN A 89 18.82 6.39 -0.45
C GLN A 89 19.20 7.54 0.48
N ALA A 90 18.23 8.25 1.06
CA ALA A 90 18.46 9.33 2.00
C ALA A 90 19.22 8.86 3.25
N ILE A 91 18.84 7.70 3.79
CA ILE A 91 19.50 7.09 4.95
C ILE A 91 20.93 6.69 4.58
N SER A 92 21.15 6.05 3.43
CA SER A 92 22.47 5.60 2.99
C SER A 92 23.42 6.76 2.68
N ALA A 93 22.89 7.86 2.15
CA ALA A 93 23.63 9.07 1.84
C ALA A 93 23.76 10.04 3.04
N GLN A 94 23.10 9.74 4.16
CA GLN A 94 23.01 10.64 5.33
C GLN A 94 22.43 12.02 4.95
N ASP A 95 21.50 12.05 3.99
CA ASP A 95 20.91 13.27 3.44
C ASP A 95 19.61 13.62 4.19
N GLN A 96 19.71 14.54 5.14
CA GLN A 96 18.55 14.99 5.94
C GLN A 96 17.44 15.66 5.11
N PRO A 97 17.72 16.56 4.16
CA PRO A 97 16.69 17.12 3.29
C PRO A 97 15.93 16.03 2.51
N LEU A 98 16.65 15.09 1.91
CA LEU A 98 16.05 13.99 1.17
C LEU A 98 15.26 13.05 2.10
N LEU A 99 15.74 12.80 3.33
CA LEU A 99 15.02 12.03 4.36
C LEU A 99 13.67 12.66 4.66
N LYS A 100 13.65 13.96 4.96
CA LYS A 100 12.41 14.68 5.25
C LYS A 100 11.44 14.63 4.07
N GLN A 101 11.91 14.93 2.86
CA GLN A 101 11.11 14.88 1.65
C GLN A 101 10.52 13.46 1.39
N SER A 102 11.32 12.43 1.63
CA SER A 102 10.87 11.03 1.42
C SER A 102 9.80 10.62 2.43
N VAL A 103 9.93 11.04 3.70
CA VAL A 103 8.92 10.80 4.74
C VAL A 103 7.61 11.53 4.42
N GLU A 104 7.69 12.80 4.01
CA GLU A 104 6.51 13.58 3.60
C GLU A 104 5.81 12.95 2.39
N ALA A 105 6.58 12.49 1.40
CA ALA A 105 6.05 11.80 0.23
C ALA A 105 5.35 10.49 0.62
N LEU A 106 5.95 9.66 1.49
CA LEU A 106 5.34 8.42 1.99
C LEU A 106 4.05 8.71 2.75
N THR A 107 4.03 9.71 3.63
CA THR A 107 2.84 10.14 4.38
C THR A 107 1.71 10.52 3.42
N THR A 108 2.03 11.34 2.41
CA THR A 108 1.06 11.78 1.38
C THR A 108 0.49 10.59 0.62
N GLN A 109 1.34 9.67 0.16
CA GLN A 109 0.91 8.51 -0.61
C GLN A 109 0.09 7.51 0.22
N LEU A 110 0.46 7.27 1.50
CA LEU A 110 -0.32 6.43 2.40
C LEU A 110 -1.71 7.02 2.66
N THR A 111 -1.79 8.34 2.85
CA THR A 111 -3.06 9.05 3.03
C THR A 111 -3.94 8.96 1.78
N ALA A 112 -3.35 9.16 0.61
CA ALA A 112 -4.05 9.06 -0.67
C ALA A 112 -4.50 7.62 -0.95
N LEU A 113 -3.67 6.60 -0.64
CA LEU A 113 -4.04 5.19 -0.72
C LEU A 113 -5.24 4.88 0.18
N ASN A 114 -5.23 5.36 1.43
CA ASN A 114 -6.35 5.17 2.35
C ASN A 114 -7.64 5.79 1.81
N SER A 115 -7.56 6.99 1.24
CA SER A 115 -8.72 7.65 0.62
C SER A 115 -9.24 6.85 -0.58
N ALA A 116 -8.34 6.36 -1.45
CA ALA A 116 -8.71 5.53 -2.60
C ALA A 116 -9.37 4.21 -2.18
N LEU A 117 -8.83 3.54 -1.14
CA LEU A 117 -9.39 2.32 -0.59
C LEU A 117 -10.76 2.54 0.05
N ASN A 118 -10.95 3.64 0.78
CA ASN A 118 -12.24 3.98 1.40
C ASN A 118 -13.30 4.33 0.36
N GLY A 119 -12.91 4.83 -0.82
CA GLY A 119 -13.82 5.12 -1.93
C GLY A 119 -14.23 3.90 -2.76
N LEU A 120 -13.77 2.68 -2.43
CA LEU A 120 -14.15 1.47 -3.16
C LEU A 120 -15.52 0.98 -2.74
N ASN A 121 -16.38 0.67 -3.74
CA ASN A 121 -17.64 -0.02 -3.53
C ASN A 121 -17.47 -1.49 -3.90
N LEU A 122 -17.21 -2.32 -2.89
CA LEU A 122 -16.95 -3.75 -3.04
C LEU A 122 -18.23 -4.56 -2.76
N LYS A 123 -18.35 -5.73 -3.40
CA LYS A 123 -19.42 -6.69 -3.17
C LYS A 123 -18.93 -8.02 -2.63
N SER A 124 -17.65 -8.32 -2.76
CA SER A 124 -17.01 -9.54 -2.27
C SER A 124 -16.48 -9.34 -0.85
N GLN A 125 -16.82 -10.27 0.05
CA GLN A 125 -16.28 -10.28 1.42
C GLN A 125 -14.77 -10.47 1.45
N GLU A 126 -14.24 -11.28 0.53
CA GLU A 126 -12.82 -11.61 0.47
C GLU A 126 -11.98 -10.37 0.17
N VAL A 127 -12.40 -9.57 -0.83
CA VAL A 127 -11.69 -8.34 -1.20
C VAL A 127 -11.90 -7.26 -0.14
N GLU A 128 -13.07 -7.20 0.50
CA GLU A 128 -13.34 -6.30 1.62
C GLU A 128 -12.41 -6.57 2.81
N LYS A 129 -12.18 -7.83 3.17
CA LYS A 129 -11.22 -8.20 4.23
C LYS A 129 -9.80 -7.75 3.89
N ILE A 130 -9.37 -7.91 2.63
CA ILE A 130 -8.07 -7.43 2.16
C ILE A 130 -8.01 -5.89 2.27
N ARG A 131 -9.05 -5.19 1.83
CA ARG A 131 -9.13 -3.73 1.95
C ARG A 131 -8.95 -3.27 3.39
N GLN A 132 -9.65 -3.90 4.33
CA GLN A 132 -9.58 -3.55 5.75
C GLN A 132 -8.19 -3.81 6.33
N GLN A 133 -7.55 -4.92 5.99
CA GLN A 133 -6.19 -5.21 6.41
C GLN A 133 -5.18 -4.18 5.90
N VAL A 134 -5.30 -3.77 4.63
CA VAL A 134 -4.42 -2.74 4.06
C VAL A 134 -4.64 -1.39 4.74
N LEU A 135 -5.90 -1.01 5.00
CA LEU A 135 -6.23 0.22 5.72
C LEU A 135 -5.66 0.22 7.14
N GLU A 136 -5.80 -0.88 7.87
CA GLU A 136 -5.27 -1.03 9.22
C GLU A 136 -3.74 -0.86 9.25
N VAL A 137 -3.02 -1.59 8.39
CA VAL A 137 -1.56 -1.49 8.30
C VAL A 137 -1.11 -0.08 7.92
N SER A 138 -1.81 0.55 6.98
CA SER A 138 -1.51 1.92 6.55
C SER A 138 -1.76 2.95 7.66
N GLN A 139 -2.84 2.80 8.42
CA GLN A 139 -3.15 3.66 9.58
C GLN A 139 -2.12 3.48 10.70
N GLN A 140 -1.71 2.24 10.98
CA GLN A 140 -0.65 1.96 11.94
C GLN A 140 0.67 2.61 11.52
N ALA A 141 1.01 2.55 10.23
CA ALA A 141 2.20 3.23 9.69
C ALA A 141 2.12 4.75 9.90
N LEU A 142 0.98 5.37 9.53
CA LEU A 142 0.77 6.81 9.70
C LEU A 142 0.79 7.26 11.18
N ALA A 143 0.45 6.37 12.11
CA ALA A 143 0.52 6.65 13.55
C ALA A 143 1.96 6.60 14.11
N MET A 144 2.94 6.08 13.36
CA MET A 144 4.33 6.06 13.82
C MET A 144 4.87 7.49 13.99
N PRO A 145 5.72 7.73 15.02
CA PRO A 145 6.26 9.05 15.34
C PRO A 145 6.95 9.78 14.18
N VAL A 146 7.55 9.02 13.26
CA VAL A 146 8.23 9.56 12.08
C VAL A 146 7.24 10.13 11.05
N PHE A 147 6.04 9.57 10.94
CA PHE A 147 5.02 10.00 9.97
C PHE A 147 4.03 11.00 10.56
N ASN A 148 3.81 11.01 11.87
CA ASN A 148 2.89 11.93 12.52
C ASN A 148 3.53 13.25 12.97
N GLY A 149 4.81 13.48 12.64
CA GLY A 149 5.53 14.72 12.93
C GLY A 149 6.08 14.83 14.38
N GLN A 150 6.04 13.76 15.17
CA GLN A 150 6.60 13.75 16.53
C GLN A 150 8.13 13.65 16.53
N VAL A 151 8.73 13.20 15.44
CA VAL A 151 10.18 13.12 15.27
C VAL A 151 10.66 14.33 14.46
N ASP A 152 11.60 15.07 15.02
CA ASP A 152 12.31 16.15 14.31
C ASP A 152 13.39 15.54 13.40
N LEU A 153 13.04 15.36 12.13
CA LEU A 153 13.92 14.73 11.13
C LEU A 153 15.17 15.59 10.84
N SER A 154 15.18 16.88 11.21
CA SER A 154 16.36 17.74 11.06
C SER A 154 17.44 17.46 12.11
N LYS A 155 17.11 16.69 13.14
CA LYS A 155 18.02 16.32 14.24
C LYS A 155 18.39 14.84 14.23
N VAL A 156 18.08 14.13 13.14
CA VAL A 156 18.47 12.73 13.01
C VAL A 156 20.00 12.63 12.93
N ASP A 157 20.58 11.87 13.85
CA ASP A 157 22.01 11.56 13.87
C ASP A 157 22.26 10.25 13.12
N PHE A 158 22.98 10.35 11.99
CA PHE A 158 23.33 9.19 11.16
C PHE A 158 24.64 8.52 11.60
N SER A 159 25.29 8.98 12.68
CA SER A 159 26.62 8.49 13.12
C SER A 159 26.54 7.24 14.00
N GLN A 160 25.35 6.69 14.25
CA GLN A 160 25.12 5.53 15.14
C GLN A 160 25.10 4.20 14.40
#